data_f23b5635162a74ca1f7d562e0fe90b7c
#
_entry.id   f23b5635162a74ca1f7d562e0fe90b7c
#
_cell.length_a   1.000
_cell.length_b   1.000
_cell.length_c   1.000
_cell.angle_alpha   90.00
_cell.angle_beta   90.00
_cell.angle_gamma   90.00
#
_symmetry.space_group_name_H-M   'P 1'
#
loop_
_entity.id
_entity.type
_entity.pdbx_description
1 polymer ?
#
loop_
_entity_poly.entity_id
_entity_poly.type
_entity_poly.pdbx_seq_one_letter_code
_entity_poly.pdbx_strand_id
1 'polypeptide(L)'
;MGKSPADGGLWVGKSFDSRNNSLNLIRLIFALAVLVHHAWPLSGTENSPAFAGDTLGGWAVAGFFVISGYLITHSRFTHSLGDYLVHRVARIVPAFVICLIVVAGMFAPVGYVKANGSLDGFLGAATTPFNYVFSNLGLRMSVYDVAGTPAAVPYAGVWNGSLWSIYFEFCCYLIVAFIGLFALVRKSPWPLTIFFLLSVAANVFMVRVSPYAQANYEFEMLVHLLPFFLGGAVVYVWKHRIGIHWLPAILSLAAAAALTAFFPAWGGGASGAFIAYGLLWISLWLPSPRLIKKNDVSYGIYIYAFPVQQLLALYGLHEHGLTAYICIAAVLTFIPAVASWILLERPIMRAVRRTGKTPATVPAVAGPDAGVPAQAADSNVVGVTPDGSPLPAPN
;
A
#
# COMPACT_ATOMS: atom_id res chain seq x y z
N MET A 1 -22.40 -28.44 -11.93
CA MET A 1 -21.38 -28.74 -10.88
C MET A 1 -20.02 -28.84 -11.56
N GLY A 2 -19.35 -27.70 -11.73
CA GLY A 2 -18.00 -27.65 -12.29
C GLY A 2 -17.01 -28.15 -11.24
N LYS A 3 -16.24 -29.18 -11.59
CA LYS A 3 -15.14 -29.68 -10.76
C LYS A 3 -14.18 -28.53 -10.49
N SER A 4 -13.98 -28.17 -9.20
CA SER A 4 -12.84 -27.40 -8.75
C SER A 4 -11.56 -28.01 -9.31
N PRO A 5 -10.59 -27.24 -9.82
CA PRO A 5 -9.31 -27.81 -10.22
C PRO A 5 -8.77 -28.58 -9.02
N ALA A 6 -8.52 -29.85 -9.24
CA ALA A 6 -7.99 -30.79 -8.25
C ALA A 6 -6.74 -30.22 -7.60
N ASP A 7 -6.52 -30.63 -6.38
CA ASP A 7 -5.33 -30.40 -5.57
C ASP A 7 -4.08 -30.43 -6.44
N GLY A 8 -3.64 -29.24 -6.86
CA GLY A 8 -2.39 -29.05 -7.57
C GLY A 8 -1.27 -29.56 -6.67
N GLY A 9 -0.33 -30.26 -7.24
CA GLY A 9 0.81 -30.84 -6.51
C GLY A 9 1.54 -29.81 -5.65
N LEU A 10 2.57 -30.20 -4.95
CA LEU A 10 3.34 -29.40 -3.96
C LEU A 10 3.72 -27.96 -4.42
N TRP A 11 3.64 -27.66 -5.72
CA TRP A 11 4.07 -26.41 -6.34
C TRP A 11 2.94 -25.51 -6.83
N VAL A 12 1.73 -26.03 -6.99
CA VAL A 12 0.57 -25.27 -7.50
C VAL A 12 -0.43 -25.04 -6.38
N GLY A 13 -0.63 -23.79 -5.99
CA GLY A 13 -1.48 -23.39 -4.89
C GLY A 13 -2.87 -22.93 -5.31
N LYS A 14 -3.71 -22.63 -4.31
CA LYS A 14 -5.02 -22.03 -4.51
C LYS A 14 -4.88 -20.57 -4.97
N SER A 15 -5.89 -20.08 -5.72
CA SER A 15 -5.94 -18.67 -6.05
C SER A 15 -6.07 -17.81 -4.79
N PHE A 16 -5.40 -16.64 -4.78
CA PHE A 16 -5.49 -15.70 -3.66
C PHE A 16 -6.90 -15.11 -3.54
N ASP A 17 -7.53 -15.31 -2.38
CA ASP A 17 -8.84 -14.71 -2.09
C ASP A 17 -8.67 -13.25 -1.63
N SER A 18 -8.97 -12.31 -2.52
CA SER A 18 -8.90 -10.89 -2.25
C SER A 18 -9.93 -10.38 -1.22
N ARG A 19 -10.97 -11.16 -0.92
CA ARG A 19 -12.03 -10.80 0.03
C ARG A 19 -11.83 -11.38 1.42
N ASN A 20 -11.15 -12.51 1.51
CA ASN A 20 -10.93 -13.21 2.78
C ASN A 20 -9.43 -13.38 3.07
N ASN A 21 -8.80 -12.28 3.46
CA ASN A 21 -7.39 -12.23 3.83
C ASN A 21 -7.18 -11.22 4.97
N SER A 22 -5.98 -11.19 5.51
CA SER A 22 -5.60 -10.33 6.64
C SER A 22 -4.59 -9.24 6.25
N LEU A 23 -4.57 -8.80 4.98
CA LEU A 23 -3.67 -7.73 4.54
C LEU A 23 -3.86 -6.42 5.32
N ASN A 24 -5.09 -6.08 5.70
CA ASN A 24 -5.33 -4.90 6.54
C ASN A 24 -4.68 -5.03 7.92
N LEU A 25 -4.66 -6.24 8.50
CA LEU A 25 -3.96 -6.48 9.77
C LEU A 25 -2.44 -6.38 9.59
N ILE A 26 -1.88 -6.93 8.53
CA ILE A 26 -0.45 -6.83 8.23
C ILE A 26 -0.05 -5.36 8.02
N ARG A 27 -0.85 -4.59 7.29
CA ARG A 27 -0.62 -3.14 7.12
C ARG A 27 -0.70 -2.38 8.44
N LEU A 28 -1.63 -2.75 9.31
CA LEU A 28 -1.72 -2.18 10.66
C LEU A 28 -0.46 -2.50 11.49
N ILE A 29 0.03 -3.74 11.43
CA ILE A 29 1.28 -4.14 12.08
C ILE A 29 2.46 -3.31 11.55
N PHE A 30 2.57 -3.11 10.24
CA PHE A 30 3.62 -2.27 9.65
C PHE A 30 3.50 -0.80 10.08
N ALA A 31 2.29 -0.23 10.14
CA ALA A 31 2.12 1.14 10.62
C ALA A 31 2.56 1.29 12.09
N LEU A 32 2.22 0.32 12.94
CA LEU A 32 2.70 0.28 14.33
C LEU A 32 4.21 0.05 14.42
N ALA A 33 4.80 -0.77 13.55
CA ALA A 33 6.26 -0.95 13.50
C ALA A 33 6.99 0.35 13.12
N VAL A 34 6.43 1.16 12.21
CA VAL A 34 6.95 2.50 11.89
C VAL A 34 6.84 3.44 13.10
N LEU A 35 5.69 3.44 13.82
CA LEU A 35 5.52 4.21 15.05
C LEU A 35 6.57 3.79 16.10
N VAL A 36 6.73 2.50 16.32
CA VAL A 36 7.73 1.95 17.25
C VAL A 36 9.13 2.42 16.85
N HIS A 37 9.51 2.29 15.57
CA HIS A 37 10.81 2.74 15.08
C HIS A 37 11.08 4.23 15.35
N HIS A 38 10.10 5.09 15.05
CA HIS A 38 10.26 6.53 15.27
C HIS A 38 10.38 6.93 16.73
N ALA A 39 9.92 6.10 17.67
CA ALA A 39 10.03 6.40 19.09
C ALA A 39 11.49 6.56 19.55
N TRP A 40 12.45 5.88 18.95
CA TRP A 40 13.88 6.04 19.27
C TRP A 40 14.38 7.45 18.98
N PRO A 41 14.43 7.93 17.75
CA PRO A 41 14.91 9.29 17.47
C PRO A 41 14.08 10.36 18.15
N LEU A 42 12.74 10.16 18.28
CA LEU A 42 11.85 11.13 18.90
C LEU A 42 11.98 11.19 20.44
N SER A 43 12.55 10.18 21.07
CA SER A 43 12.90 10.21 22.49
C SER A 43 14.35 10.60 22.76
N GLY A 44 15.13 10.90 21.72
CA GLY A 44 16.55 11.15 21.84
C GLY A 44 17.40 9.90 22.14
N THR A 45 16.79 8.71 22.00
CA THR A 45 17.50 7.44 22.19
C THR A 45 18.21 7.07 20.89
N GLU A 46 19.50 6.83 20.97
CA GLU A 46 20.31 6.36 19.84
C GLU A 46 20.01 4.86 19.55
N ASN A 47 20.41 4.41 18.33
CA ASN A 47 20.40 3.00 17.93
C ASN A 47 18.99 2.35 17.91
N SER A 48 18.11 2.87 17.06
CA SER A 48 16.87 2.17 16.74
C SER A 48 17.14 0.75 16.23
N PRO A 49 16.25 -0.23 16.52
CA PRO A 49 16.43 -1.60 16.07
C PRO A 49 16.63 -1.68 14.55
N ALA A 50 17.76 -2.29 14.16
CA ALA A 50 18.11 -2.55 12.77
C ALA A 50 18.51 -4.02 12.62
N PHE A 51 18.14 -4.63 11.50
CA PHE A 51 18.47 -6.00 11.17
C PHE A 51 18.51 -6.19 9.65
N ALA A 52 19.37 -7.09 9.20
CA ALA A 52 19.47 -7.47 7.79
C ALA A 52 19.61 -6.26 6.84
N GLY A 53 20.40 -5.26 7.25
CA GLY A 53 20.75 -4.08 6.44
C GLY A 53 19.75 -2.92 6.47
N ASP A 54 18.64 -3.01 7.21
CA ASP A 54 17.69 -1.90 7.34
C ASP A 54 17.11 -1.82 8.77
N THR A 55 16.46 -0.71 9.07
CA THR A 55 15.77 -0.48 10.34
C THR A 55 14.41 -1.17 10.37
N LEU A 56 13.83 -1.31 11.57
CA LEU A 56 12.45 -1.79 11.73
C LEU A 56 11.46 -0.97 10.90
N GLY A 57 11.63 0.36 10.86
CA GLY A 57 10.80 1.26 10.05
C GLY A 57 11.00 1.06 8.56
N GLY A 58 12.25 0.89 8.11
CA GLY A 58 12.58 0.63 6.70
C GLY A 58 11.93 -0.67 6.21
N TRP A 59 12.04 -1.76 6.97
CA TRP A 59 11.38 -3.03 6.65
C TRP A 59 9.84 -2.93 6.63
N ALA A 60 9.26 -2.14 7.54
CA ALA A 60 7.81 -1.91 7.54
C ALA A 60 7.36 -1.12 6.28
N VAL A 61 8.12 -0.10 5.88
CA VAL A 61 7.88 0.64 4.62
C VAL A 61 8.04 -0.28 3.42
N ALA A 62 9.11 -1.10 3.36
CA ALA A 62 9.31 -2.10 2.31
C ALA A 62 8.11 -3.07 2.21
N GLY A 63 7.58 -3.51 3.36
CA GLY A 63 6.38 -4.34 3.43
C GLY A 63 5.14 -3.64 2.86
N PHE A 64 4.95 -2.34 3.13
CA PHE A 64 3.88 -1.55 2.50
C PHE A 64 4.05 -1.49 0.98
N PHE A 65 5.26 -1.24 0.48
CA PHE A 65 5.54 -1.19 -0.95
C PHE A 65 5.27 -2.52 -1.64
N VAL A 66 5.65 -3.63 -1.02
CA VAL A 66 5.38 -4.99 -1.51
C VAL A 66 3.88 -5.25 -1.64
N ILE A 67 3.10 -4.99 -0.58
CA ILE A 67 1.64 -5.17 -0.60
C ILE A 67 0.99 -4.23 -1.61
N SER A 68 1.41 -2.97 -1.63
CA SER A 68 0.95 -1.98 -2.61
C SER A 68 1.23 -2.44 -4.03
N GLY A 69 2.41 -2.95 -4.33
CA GLY A 69 2.75 -3.48 -5.65
C GLY A 69 1.77 -4.52 -6.17
N TYR A 70 1.39 -5.48 -5.33
CA TYR A 70 0.39 -6.48 -5.67
C TYR A 70 -1.01 -5.87 -5.91
N LEU A 71 -1.51 -5.09 -4.94
CA LEU A 71 -2.87 -4.55 -4.99
C LEU A 71 -3.05 -3.48 -6.08
N ILE A 72 -2.03 -2.67 -6.30
CA ILE A 72 -2.05 -1.57 -7.27
C ILE A 72 -1.98 -2.11 -8.70
N THR A 73 -1.16 -3.12 -8.95
CA THR A 73 -1.12 -3.80 -10.25
C THR A 73 -2.46 -4.48 -10.54
N HIS A 74 -3.07 -5.12 -9.55
CA HIS A 74 -4.44 -5.64 -9.69
C HIS A 74 -5.42 -4.53 -10.10
N SER A 75 -5.41 -3.42 -9.38
CA SER A 75 -6.29 -2.28 -9.66
C SER A 75 -6.08 -1.72 -11.07
N ARG A 76 -4.81 -1.56 -11.50
CA ARG A 76 -4.49 -1.01 -12.84
C ARG A 76 -4.93 -1.94 -13.98
N PHE A 77 -4.90 -3.24 -13.77
CA PHE A 77 -5.25 -4.22 -14.80
C PHE A 77 -6.75 -4.49 -14.89
N THR A 78 -7.51 -4.09 -13.86
CA THR A 78 -8.97 -4.29 -13.78
C THR A 78 -9.79 -3.03 -14.00
N HIS A 79 -9.17 -1.85 -14.01
CA HIS A 79 -9.85 -0.57 -14.21
C HIS A 79 -9.26 0.21 -15.38
N SER A 80 -10.03 1.17 -15.90
CA SER A 80 -9.52 2.17 -16.84
C SER A 80 -8.39 2.99 -16.21
N LEU A 81 -7.57 3.67 -17.00
CA LEU A 81 -6.51 4.54 -16.47
C LEU A 81 -7.09 5.67 -15.59
N GLY A 82 -8.19 6.29 -16.04
CA GLY A 82 -8.84 7.37 -15.32
C GLY A 82 -9.38 6.90 -13.97
N ASP A 83 -10.16 5.81 -13.94
CA ASP A 83 -10.69 5.24 -12.70
C ASP A 83 -9.56 4.83 -11.75
N TYR A 84 -8.51 4.21 -12.29
CA TYR A 84 -7.33 3.85 -11.51
C TYR A 84 -6.72 5.07 -10.82
N LEU A 85 -6.43 6.15 -11.55
CA LEU A 85 -5.82 7.37 -11.01
C LEU A 85 -6.73 8.03 -9.97
N VAL A 86 -8.04 8.14 -10.26
CA VAL A 86 -9.02 8.68 -9.31
C VAL A 86 -9.03 7.88 -8.00
N HIS A 87 -9.01 6.54 -8.07
CA HIS A 87 -8.95 5.71 -6.88
C HIS A 87 -7.66 5.91 -6.07
N ARG A 88 -6.50 6.16 -6.73
CA ARG A 88 -5.22 6.38 -6.04
C ARG A 88 -5.16 7.75 -5.38
N VAL A 89 -5.54 8.80 -6.11
CA VAL A 89 -5.63 10.16 -5.58
C VAL A 89 -6.60 10.21 -4.39
N ALA A 90 -7.80 9.65 -4.54
CA ALA A 90 -8.81 9.60 -3.48
C ALA A 90 -8.36 8.82 -2.23
N ARG A 91 -7.44 7.87 -2.38
CA ARG A 91 -6.91 7.08 -1.26
C ARG A 91 -5.84 7.82 -0.45
N ILE A 92 -5.01 8.62 -1.11
CA ILE A 92 -3.82 9.23 -0.48
C ILE A 92 -4.05 10.71 -0.16
N VAL A 93 -4.38 11.50 -1.19
CA VAL A 93 -4.29 12.96 -1.13
C VAL A 93 -5.18 13.59 -0.06
N PRO A 94 -6.47 13.24 0.09
CA PRO A 94 -7.32 13.92 1.05
C PRO A 94 -6.85 13.79 2.50
N ALA A 95 -6.49 12.58 2.94
CA ALA A 95 -6.03 12.36 4.30
C ALA A 95 -4.65 12.96 4.54
N PHE A 96 -3.76 12.92 3.53
CA PHE A 96 -2.47 13.60 3.57
C PHE A 96 -2.62 15.11 3.79
N VAL A 97 -3.45 15.78 2.99
CA VAL A 97 -3.69 17.25 3.09
C VAL A 97 -4.31 17.60 4.44
N ILE A 98 -5.31 16.84 4.90
CA ILE A 98 -5.90 17.07 6.22
C ILE A 98 -4.87 16.86 7.34
N CYS A 99 -3.98 15.88 7.22
CA CYS A 99 -2.88 15.72 8.18
C CYS A 99 -1.98 16.96 8.23
N LEU A 100 -1.59 17.52 7.08
CA LEU A 100 -0.81 18.77 7.02
C LEU A 100 -1.55 19.93 7.71
N ILE A 101 -2.85 20.07 7.44
CA ILE A 101 -3.69 21.12 8.05
C ILE A 101 -3.80 20.92 9.57
N VAL A 102 -3.99 19.70 10.04
CA VAL A 102 -4.05 19.37 11.47
C VAL A 102 -2.72 19.67 12.16
N VAL A 103 -1.61 19.32 11.54
CA VAL A 103 -0.28 19.65 12.06
C VAL A 103 -0.10 21.17 12.14
N ALA A 104 -0.36 21.89 11.05
CA ALA A 104 -0.15 23.32 10.97
C ALA A 104 -1.12 24.15 11.85
N GLY A 105 -2.39 23.69 11.97
CA GLY A 105 -3.45 24.43 12.66
C GLY A 105 -3.76 23.98 14.08
N MET A 106 -3.27 22.80 14.50
CA MET A 106 -3.54 22.30 15.85
C MET A 106 -2.24 21.98 16.62
N PHE A 107 -1.32 21.18 16.06
CA PHE A 107 -0.14 20.74 16.78
C PHE A 107 0.94 21.83 16.85
N ALA A 108 1.21 22.49 15.75
CA ALA A 108 2.20 23.55 15.71
C ALA A 108 1.86 24.77 16.59
N PRO A 109 0.61 25.27 16.66
CA PRO A 109 0.22 26.30 17.61
C PRO A 109 0.50 25.92 19.07
N VAL A 110 0.21 24.66 19.45
CA VAL A 110 0.53 24.16 20.80
C VAL A 110 2.04 24.18 21.06
N GLY A 111 2.83 23.73 20.09
CA GLY A 111 4.29 23.78 20.15
C GLY A 111 4.82 25.21 20.25
N TYR A 112 4.23 26.13 19.50
CA TYR A 112 4.64 27.54 19.48
C TYR A 112 4.32 28.26 20.80
N VAL A 113 3.11 28.07 21.34
CA VAL A 113 2.75 28.63 22.66
C VAL A 113 3.64 28.08 23.75
N LYS A 114 3.96 26.78 23.70
CA LYS A 114 4.87 26.18 24.68
C LYS A 114 6.30 26.75 24.63
N ALA A 115 6.77 27.11 23.43
CA ALA A 115 8.10 27.68 23.23
C ALA A 115 8.16 29.19 23.51
N ASN A 116 7.09 29.95 23.18
CA ASN A 116 7.10 31.42 23.19
C ASN A 116 6.13 32.06 24.21
N GLY A 117 5.28 31.27 24.86
CA GLY A 117 4.31 31.76 25.86
C GLY A 117 3.00 32.31 25.24
N SER A 118 2.99 32.72 23.98
CA SER A 118 1.82 33.23 23.28
C SER A 118 1.80 32.81 21.82
N LEU A 119 0.73 33.14 21.06
CA LEU A 119 0.67 32.96 19.60
C LEU A 119 1.16 34.18 18.82
N ASP A 120 1.69 35.19 19.50
CA ASP A 120 2.17 36.41 18.84
C ASP A 120 3.31 36.08 17.90
N GLY A 121 3.19 36.50 16.64
CA GLY A 121 4.17 36.23 15.60
C GLY A 121 4.06 34.86 14.92
N PHE A 122 3.17 33.94 15.37
CA PHE A 122 3.02 32.60 14.79
C PHE A 122 2.75 32.60 13.28
N LEU A 123 1.85 33.48 12.82
CA LEU A 123 1.49 33.59 11.41
C LEU A 123 2.51 34.39 10.59
N GLY A 124 3.37 35.16 11.23
CA GLY A 124 4.43 35.98 10.60
C GLY A 124 5.82 35.35 10.66
N ALA A 125 5.95 34.12 11.15
CA ALA A 125 7.23 33.40 11.21
C ALA A 125 7.79 33.10 9.82
N ALA A 126 9.10 32.80 9.73
CA ALA A 126 9.77 32.46 8.47
C ALA A 126 9.10 31.26 7.77
N THR A 127 8.73 30.23 8.53
CA THR A 127 7.95 29.08 8.03
C THR A 127 6.52 29.20 8.52
N THR A 128 5.65 29.84 7.76
CA THR A 128 4.24 30.00 8.15
C THR A 128 3.48 28.69 8.07
N PRO A 129 2.35 28.53 8.82
CA PRO A 129 1.44 27.39 8.65
C PRO A 129 0.99 27.18 7.19
N PHE A 130 0.75 28.28 6.46
CA PHE A 130 0.39 28.23 5.04
C PHE A 130 1.55 27.69 4.19
N ASN A 131 2.78 28.18 4.41
CA ASN A 131 3.96 27.68 3.72
C ASN A 131 4.13 26.16 3.95
N TYR A 132 4.03 25.68 5.19
CA TYR A 132 4.09 24.26 5.49
C TYR A 132 3.06 23.44 4.69
N VAL A 133 1.80 23.87 4.63
CA VAL A 133 0.76 23.14 3.90
C VAL A 133 1.01 23.20 2.39
N PHE A 134 1.17 24.40 1.82
CA PHE A 134 1.24 24.57 0.37
C PHE A 134 2.51 24.00 -0.25
N SER A 135 3.66 24.13 0.41
CA SER A 135 4.93 23.57 -0.09
C SER A 135 4.95 22.05 -0.12
N ASN A 136 4.10 21.38 0.67
CA ASN A 136 4.04 19.94 0.77
C ASN A 136 2.85 19.30 0.00
N LEU A 137 1.98 20.09 -0.67
CA LEU A 137 0.80 19.56 -1.39
C LEU A 137 1.16 18.54 -2.49
N GLY A 138 2.36 18.62 -3.05
CA GLY A 138 2.86 17.69 -4.06
C GLY A 138 3.24 16.30 -3.52
N LEU A 139 2.84 15.95 -2.30
CA LEU A 139 3.21 14.73 -1.56
C LEU A 139 4.70 14.65 -1.19
N ARG A 140 5.54 15.53 -1.75
CA ARG A 140 6.96 15.64 -1.42
C ARG A 140 7.13 16.59 -0.23
N MET A 141 7.74 16.08 0.83
CA MET A 141 8.06 16.90 1.99
C MET A 141 9.28 17.78 1.69
N SER A 142 9.08 19.08 1.66
CA SER A 142 10.11 20.09 1.46
C SER A 142 10.24 21.03 2.66
N VAL A 143 9.20 21.14 3.48
CA VAL A 143 9.14 21.95 4.70
C VAL A 143 8.68 21.06 5.84
N TYR A 144 9.44 21.01 6.92
CA TYR A 144 9.19 20.08 8.04
C TYR A 144 8.78 20.78 9.33
N ASP A 145 9.19 22.01 9.54
CA ASP A 145 8.84 22.85 10.69
C ASP A 145 7.64 23.76 10.40
N VAL A 146 7.01 24.26 11.45
CA VAL A 146 6.00 25.33 11.38
C VAL A 146 6.37 26.39 12.42
N ALA A 147 6.65 27.60 11.99
CA ALA A 147 7.04 28.72 12.84
C ALA A 147 8.20 28.36 13.80
N GLY A 148 9.20 27.64 13.29
CA GLY A 148 10.36 27.19 14.08
C GLY A 148 10.05 26.09 15.11
N THR A 149 8.88 25.46 15.02
CA THR A 149 8.49 24.37 15.94
C THR A 149 8.40 23.00 15.23
N PRO A 150 8.52 21.87 15.95
CA PRO A 150 8.77 21.71 17.40
C PRO A 150 10.22 22.09 17.75
N ALA A 151 10.45 22.88 18.81
CA ALA A 151 11.78 23.38 19.16
C ALA A 151 12.41 22.61 20.34
N ALA A 152 11.71 22.54 21.46
CA ALA A 152 12.22 21.94 22.70
C ALA A 152 11.89 20.45 22.82
N VAL A 153 12.35 19.67 21.83
CA VAL A 153 12.18 18.21 21.76
C VAL A 153 13.48 17.57 21.28
N PRO A 154 13.75 16.29 21.54
CA PRO A 154 14.96 15.62 21.08
C PRO A 154 15.14 15.65 19.55
N TYR A 155 14.04 15.57 18.79
CA TYR A 155 14.05 15.63 17.34
C TYR A 155 13.39 16.94 16.86
N ALA A 156 14.10 18.05 17.05
CA ALA A 156 13.58 19.39 16.77
C ALA A 156 13.43 19.68 15.27
N GLY A 157 12.57 20.65 14.92
CA GLY A 157 12.39 21.16 13.56
C GLY A 157 11.60 20.27 12.62
N VAL A 158 11.06 19.16 13.07
CA VAL A 158 10.33 18.21 12.22
C VAL A 158 9.01 17.81 12.87
N TRP A 159 7.88 18.31 12.35
CA TRP A 159 6.56 17.89 12.81
C TRP A 159 6.16 16.51 12.31
N ASN A 160 6.51 16.17 11.07
CA ASN A 160 6.14 14.88 10.50
C ASN A 160 7.21 14.35 9.54
N GLY A 161 8.07 13.50 10.07
CA GLY A 161 9.14 12.86 9.32
C GLY A 161 8.71 11.57 8.60
N SER A 162 7.48 11.04 8.85
CA SER A 162 7.06 9.77 8.21
C SER A 162 6.51 9.95 6.80
N LEU A 163 6.11 11.16 6.41
CA LEU A 163 5.40 11.40 5.14
C LEU A 163 6.28 11.27 3.89
N TRP A 164 7.60 11.23 4.01
CA TRP A 164 8.53 11.17 2.88
C TRP A 164 8.26 10.02 1.91
N SER A 165 7.87 8.85 2.41
CA SER A 165 7.70 7.65 1.59
C SER A 165 6.44 7.67 0.72
N ILE A 166 5.44 8.51 1.07
CA ILE A 166 4.18 8.64 0.32
C ILE A 166 4.43 9.17 -1.10
N TYR A 167 5.39 10.08 -1.25
CA TYR A 167 5.83 10.57 -2.56
C TYR A 167 6.31 9.42 -3.45
N PHE A 168 7.17 8.56 -2.93
CA PHE A 168 7.71 7.43 -3.70
C PHE A 168 6.66 6.37 -3.98
N GLU A 169 5.74 6.13 -3.04
CA GLU A 169 4.60 5.24 -3.28
C GLU A 169 3.74 5.77 -4.44
N PHE A 170 3.47 7.07 -4.47
CA PHE A 170 2.72 7.70 -5.56
C PHE A 170 3.49 7.65 -6.90
N CYS A 171 4.81 7.85 -6.90
CA CYS A 171 5.67 7.63 -8.08
C CYS A 171 5.54 6.19 -8.60
N CYS A 172 5.56 5.19 -7.73
CA CYS A 172 5.35 3.80 -8.13
C CYS A 172 3.96 3.57 -8.72
N TYR A 173 2.92 4.28 -8.24
CA TYR A 173 1.58 4.23 -8.84
C TYR A 173 1.59 4.78 -10.28
N LEU A 174 2.30 5.88 -10.52
CA LEU A 174 2.43 6.45 -11.88
C LEU A 174 3.23 5.54 -12.81
N ILE A 175 4.29 4.90 -12.30
CA ILE A 175 5.08 3.91 -13.06
C ILE A 175 4.18 2.74 -13.49
N VAL A 176 3.38 2.16 -12.59
CA VAL A 176 2.46 1.07 -12.93
C VAL A 176 1.31 1.56 -13.82
N ALA A 177 0.83 2.80 -13.65
CA ALA A 177 -0.14 3.41 -14.56
C ALA A 177 0.39 3.43 -15.99
N PHE A 178 1.63 3.88 -16.18
CA PHE A 178 2.31 3.96 -17.47
C PHE A 178 2.59 2.57 -18.07
N ILE A 179 3.24 1.69 -17.31
CA ILE A 179 3.53 0.32 -17.74
C ILE A 179 2.25 -0.41 -18.17
N GLY A 180 1.16 -0.22 -17.45
CA GLY A 180 -0.14 -0.81 -17.76
C GLY A 180 -0.83 -0.26 -19.01
N LEU A 181 -0.27 0.71 -19.73
CA LEU A 181 -0.73 1.13 -21.06
C LEU A 181 -0.36 0.12 -22.15
N PHE A 182 0.73 -0.62 -21.95
CA PHE A 182 1.24 -1.54 -22.95
C PHE A 182 0.49 -2.88 -22.90
N ALA A 183 -0.11 -3.28 -24.02
CA ALA A 183 -0.86 -4.53 -24.13
C ALA A 183 0.01 -5.77 -23.81
N LEU A 184 1.30 -5.72 -24.14
CA LEU A 184 2.25 -6.81 -23.86
C LEU A 184 2.35 -7.14 -22.37
N VAL A 185 2.35 -6.11 -21.52
CA VAL A 185 2.43 -6.28 -20.04
C VAL A 185 1.17 -6.93 -19.46
N ARG A 186 0.02 -6.70 -20.12
CA ARG A 186 -1.25 -7.32 -19.71
C ARG A 186 -1.40 -8.76 -20.18
N LYS A 187 -0.78 -9.10 -21.34
CA LYS A 187 -0.86 -10.43 -21.97
C LYS A 187 0.20 -11.41 -21.46
N SER A 188 1.35 -10.91 -20.99
CA SER A 188 2.49 -11.71 -20.56
C SER A 188 3.03 -11.24 -19.20
N PRO A 189 3.43 -12.15 -18.31
CA PRO A 189 4.07 -11.76 -17.05
C PRO A 189 5.54 -11.32 -17.22
N TRP A 190 6.18 -11.70 -18.33
CA TRP A 190 7.61 -11.49 -18.54
C TRP A 190 8.05 -10.02 -18.60
N PRO A 191 7.34 -9.10 -19.26
CA PRO A 191 7.76 -7.69 -19.28
C PRO A 191 7.87 -7.09 -17.88
N LEU A 192 6.90 -7.36 -16.99
CA LEU A 192 6.94 -6.87 -15.63
C LEU A 192 8.04 -7.54 -14.80
N THR A 193 8.28 -8.83 -15.05
CA THR A 193 9.39 -9.56 -14.42
C THR A 193 10.74 -8.97 -14.84
N ILE A 194 10.91 -8.67 -16.13
CA ILE A 194 12.13 -8.00 -16.63
C ILE A 194 12.29 -6.62 -15.98
N PHE A 195 11.20 -5.87 -15.86
CA PHE A 195 11.23 -4.55 -15.21
C PHE A 195 11.64 -4.64 -13.74
N PHE A 196 11.15 -5.65 -13.03
CA PHE A 196 11.59 -5.96 -11.66
C PHE A 196 13.09 -6.27 -11.62
N LEU A 197 13.58 -7.16 -12.48
CA LEU A 197 15.01 -7.51 -12.51
C LEU A 197 15.90 -6.30 -12.84
N LEU A 198 15.47 -5.44 -13.76
CA LEU A 198 16.15 -4.20 -14.07
C LEU A 198 16.16 -3.22 -12.88
N SER A 199 15.05 -3.15 -12.11
CA SER A 199 15.01 -2.32 -10.91
C SER A 199 15.95 -2.84 -9.81
N VAL A 200 16.07 -4.17 -9.66
CA VAL A 200 17.06 -4.80 -8.77
C VAL A 200 18.48 -4.47 -9.23
N ALA A 201 18.76 -4.62 -10.53
CA ALA A 201 20.08 -4.28 -11.09
C ALA A 201 20.43 -2.80 -10.89
N ALA A 202 19.45 -1.90 -11.07
CA ALA A 202 19.63 -0.47 -10.78
C ALA A 202 19.92 -0.21 -9.31
N ASN A 203 19.22 -0.89 -8.40
CA ASN A 203 19.47 -0.79 -6.95
C ASN A 203 20.88 -1.28 -6.58
N VAL A 204 21.31 -2.44 -7.12
CA VAL A 204 22.69 -2.94 -6.92
C VAL A 204 23.74 -1.97 -7.45
N PHE A 205 23.48 -1.38 -8.62
CA PHE A 205 24.37 -0.38 -9.21
C PHE A 205 24.45 0.87 -8.34
N MET A 206 23.30 1.41 -7.90
CA MET A 206 23.27 2.61 -7.05
C MET A 206 24.02 2.41 -5.74
N VAL A 207 23.82 1.29 -5.05
CA VAL A 207 24.53 0.95 -3.81
C VAL A 207 26.06 0.97 -4.00
N ARG A 208 26.56 0.62 -5.20
CA ARG A 208 27.99 0.62 -5.50
C ARG A 208 28.53 1.99 -5.92
N VAL A 209 27.71 2.81 -6.55
CA VAL A 209 28.10 4.08 -7.17
C VAL A 209 27.84 5.27 -6.26
N SER A 210 26.79 5.26 -5.46
CA SER A 210 26.39 6.34 -4.55
C SER A 210 27.53 6.82 -3.62
N PRO A 211 28.39 5.95 -3.08
CA PRO A 211 29.53 6.42 -2.27
C PRO A 211 30.53 7.30 -3.03
N TYR A 212 30.54 7.23 -4.36
CA TYR A 212 31.49 7.93 -5.23
C TYR A 212 30.88 9.08 -6.04
N ALA A 213 29.53 9.12 -6.14
CA ALA A 213 28.81 10.13 -6.89
C ALA A 213 27.68 10.67 -6.02
N GLN A 214 27.58 12.00 -5.90
CA GLN A 214 26.42 12.63 -5.25
C GLN A 214 25.18 12.42 -6.14
N ALA A 215 24.46 11.35 -5.89
CA ALA A 215 23.19 11.11 -6.56
C ALA A 215 22.08 11.95 -5.91
N ASN A 216 21.05 12.24 -6.69
CA ASN A 216 19.88 12.94 -6.17
C ASN A 216 19.12 12.03 -5.21
N TYR A 217 18.85 12.52 -4.00
CA TYR A 217 18.16 11.75 -2.94
C TYR A 217 16.86 11.11 -3.41
N GLU A 218 16.04 11.85 -4.17
CA GLU A 218 14.76 11.32 -4.66
C GLU A 218 14.96 10.15 -5.63
N PHE A 219 15.98 10.22 -6.46
CA PHE A 219 16.30 9.14 -7.39
C PHE A 219 16.82 7.90 -6.64
N GLU A 220 17.72 8.09 -5.68
CA GLU A 220 18.24 7.00 -4.84
C GLU A 220 17.12 6.28 -4.09
N MET A 221 16.24 7.04 -3.45
CA MET A 221 15.11 6.46 -2.70
C MET A 221 14.11 5.75 -3.60
N LEU A 222 13.82 6.29 -4.80
CA LEU A 222 12.97 5.61 -5.76
C LEU A 222 13.60 4.29 -6.24
N VAL A 223 14.88 4.29 -6.57
CA VAL A 223 15.62 3.08 -7.00
C VAL A 223 15.70 2.07 -5.86
N HIS A 224 15.80 2.52 -4.61
CA HIS A 224 15.79 1.64 -3.42
C HIS A 224 14.42 0.97 -3.19
N LEU A 225 13.32 1.72 -3.30
CA LEU A 225 11.97 1.24 -2.97
C LEU A 225 11.26 0.53 -4.13
N LEU A 226 11.60 0.87 -5.38
CA LEU A 226 10.95 0.34 -6.57
C LEU A 226 11.01 -1.19 -6.69
N PRO A 227 12.13 -1.90 -6.36
CA PRO A 227 12.17 -3.35 -6.39
C PRO A 227 11.16 -4.02 -5.45
N PHE A 228 10.93 -3.47 -4.26
CA PHE A 228 9.91 -3.98 -3.35
C PHE A 228 8.52 -3.88 -3.96
N PHE A 229 8.19 -2.73 -4.53
CA PHE A 229 6.90 -2.51 -5.18
C PHE A 229 6.73 -3.43 -6.40
N LEU A 230 7.71 -3.48 -7.29
CA LEU A 230 7.66 -4.34 -8.48
C LEU A 230 7.70 -5.83 -8.12
N GLY A 231 8.31 -6.21 -7.01
CA GLY A 231 8.24 -7.57 -6.48
C GLY A 231 6.81 -8.01 -6.20
N GLY A 232 6.01 -7.15 -5.55
CA GLY A 232 4.58 -7.37 -5.38
C GLY A 232 3.81 -7.46 -6.71
N ALA A 233 4.16 -6.60 -7.66
CA ALA A 233 3.58 -6.59 -9.01
C ALA A 233 3.89 -7.89 -9.79
N VAL A 234 5.10 -8.41 -9.66
CA VAL A 234 5.50 -9.71 -10.25
C VAL A 234 4.65 -10.84 -9.69
N VAL A 235 4.48 -10.93 -8.38
CA VAL A 235 3.62 -11.97 -7.79
C VAL A 235 2.19 -11.87 -8.30
N TYR A 236 1.67 -10.65 -8.51
CA TYR A 236 0.35 -10.45 -9.09
C TYR A 236 0.23 -11.04 -10.51
N VAL A 237 1.18 -10.78 -11.41
CA VAL A 237 1.09 -11.27 -12.81
C VAL A 237 1.30 -12.77 -12.94
N TRP A 238 2.03 -13.37 -12.00
CA TRP A 238 2.26 -14.83 -11.95
C TRP A 238 1.18 -15.59 -11.16
N LYS A 239 0.28 -14.93 -10.46
CA LYS A 239 -0.71 -15.53 -9.52
C LYS A 239 -1.53 -16.68 -10.10
N HIS A 240 -1.89 -16.62 -11.39
CA HIS A 240 -2.70 -17.65 -12.06
C HIS A 240 -1.88 -18.90 -12.44
N ARG A 241 -0.56 -18.80 -12.49
CA ARG A 241 0.34 -19.90 -12.82
C ARG A 241 0.89 -20.60 -11.59
N ILE A 242 1.15 -19.85 -10.53
CA ILE A 242 1.81 -20.36 -9.32
C ILE A 242 0.76 -20.65 -8.23
N GLY A 243 -0.27 -19.82 -8.10
CA GLY A 243 -1.18 -19.84 -6.94
C GLY A 243 -0.45 -19.52 -5.62
N ILE A 244 -1.11 -19.72 -4.49
CA ILE A 244 -0.50 -19.57 -3.15
C ILE A 244 -0.46 -20.92 -2.45
N HIS A 245 0.74 -21.39 -2.15
CA HIS A 245 0.98 -22.67 -1.49
C HIS A 245 2.04 -22.52 -0.39
N TRP A 246 1.96 -23.34 0.67
CA TRP A 246 2.81 -23.21 1.85
C TRP A 246 4.31 -23.47 1.53
N LEU A 247 4.61 -24.48 0.68
CA LEU A 247 6.01 -24.83 0.39
C LEU A 247 6.74 -23.73 -0.38
N PRO A 248 6.24 -23.22 -1.52
CA PRO A 248 6.84 -22.04 -2.15
C PRO A 248 6.88 -20.82 -1.21
N ALA A 249 5.93 -20.65 -0.28
CA ALA A 249 5.94 -19.54 0.66
C ALA A 249 7.10 -19.64 1.66
N ILE A 250 7.31 -20.81 2.26
CA ILE A 250 8.45 -21.04 3.16
C ILE A 250 9.77 -20.88 2.41
N LEU A 251 9.89 -21.45 1.21
CA LEU A 251 11.09 -21.29 0.39
C LEU A 251 11.35 -19.83 -0.01
N SER A 252 10.29 -19.08 -0.31
CA SER A 252 10.38 -17.65 -0.59
C SER A 252 10.86 -16.87 0.63
N LEU A 253 10.30 -17.13 1.81
CA LEU A 253 10.75 -16.46 3.05
C LEU A 253 12.19 -16.83 3.40
N ALA A 254 12.58 -18.08 3.21
CA ALA A 254 13.97 -18.54 3.40
C ALA A 254 14.93 -17.86 2.40
N ALA A 255 14.53 -17.75 1.13
CA ALA A 255 15.29 -17.03 0.10
C ALA A 255 15.42 -15.54 0.43
N ALA A 256 14.34 -14.90 0.88
CA ALA A 256 14.38 -13.50 1.32
C ALA A 256 15.34 -13.32 2.50
N ALA A 257 15.25 -14.18 3.52
CA ALA A 257 16.15 -14.16 4.67
C ALA A 257 17.63 -14.39 4.25
N ALA A 258 17.91 -15.33 3.35
CA ALA A 258 19.24 -15.57 2.84
C ALA A 258 19.78 -14.36 2.07
N LEU A 259 18.99 -13.80 1.14
CA LEU A 259 19.40 -12.62 0.35
C LEU A 259 19.74 -11.43 1.25
N THR A 260 18.91 -11.16 2.25
CA THR A 260 19.13 -10.04 3.19
C THR A 260 20.31 -10.30 4.13
N ALA A 261 20.53 -11.54 4.56
CA ALA A 261 21.64 -11.89 5.45
C ALA A 261 23.00 -11.84 4.73
N PHE A 262 23.08 -12.39 3.51
CA PHE A 262 24.33 -12.43 2.75
C PHE A 262 24.64 -11.13 1.99
N PHE A 263 23.62 -10.36 1.66
CA PHE A 263 23.74 -9.11 0.88
C PHE A 263 22.98 -7.96 1.53
N PRO A 264 23.36 -7.49 2.75
CA PRO A 264 22.58 -6.50 3.49
C PRO A 264 22.32 -5.19 2.72
N ALA A 265 23.24 -4.79 1.85
CA ALA A 265 23.15 -3.52 1.15
C ALA A 265 22.07 -3.47 0.04
N TRP A 266 21.77 -4.61 -0.62
CA TRP A 266 20.81 -4.67 -1.74
C TRP A 266 19.89 -5.89 -1.73
N GLY A 267 20.18 -6.88 -0.91
CA GLY A 267 19.41 -8.13 -0.83
C GLY A 267 17.95 -7.91 -0.45
N GLY A 268 17.65 -6.86 0.31
CA GLY A 268 16.30 -6.43 0.61
C GLY A 268 15.48 -6.21 -0.65
N GLY A 269 15.94 -5.33 -1.55
CA GLY A 269 15.27 -5.03 -2.83
C GLY A 269 15.14 -6.27 -3.71
N ALA A 270 16.22 -7.07 -3.83
CA ALA A 270 16.19 -8.33 -4.59
C ALA A 270 15.19 -9.34 -4.04
N SER A 271 14.91 -9.32 -2.73
CA SER A 271 13.96 -10.21 -2.08
C SER A 271 12.49 -9.77 -2.23
N GLY A 272 12.20 -8.63 -2.86
CA GLY A 272 10.86 -8.04 -2.92
C GLY A 272 9.77 -9.00 -3.39
N ALA A 273 10.00 -9.79 -4.43
CA ALA A 273 9.04 -10.78 -4.91
C ALA A 273 8.86 -11.96 -3.93
N PHE A 274 9.91 -12.39 -3.25
CA PHE A 274 9.86 -13.45 -2.26
C PHE A 274 9.12 -12.99 -0.99
N ILE A 275 9.38 -11.78 -0.52
CA ILE A 275 8.64 -11.15 0.59
C ILE A 275 7.16 -11.02 0.23
N ALA A 276 6.84 -10.58 -1.01
CA ALA A 276 5.47 -10.46 -1.48
C ALA A 276 4.72 -11.78 -1.39
N TYR A 277 5.32 -12.85 -1.90
CA TYR A 277 4.70 -14.17 -1.90
C TYR A 277 4.49 -14.69 -0.46
N GLY A 278 5.49 -14.54 0.39
CA GLY A 278 5.40 -14.92 1.81
C GLY A 278 4.32 -14.15 2.56
N LEU A 279 4.22 -12.81 2.38
CA LEU A 279 3.20 -11.98 3.03
C LEU A 279 1.79 -12.32 2.56
N LEU A 280 1.60 -12.59 1.26
CA LEU A 280 0.30 -13.03 0.76
C LEU A 280 -0.12 -14.36 1.38
N TRP A 281 0.80 -15.33 1.50
CA TRP A 281 0.53 -16.59 2.16
C TRP A 281 0.20 -16.40 3.65
N ILE A 282 1.00 -15.64 4.39
CA ILE A 282 0.75 -15.32 5.81
C ILE A 282 -0.63 -14.68 5.96
N SER A 283 -1.04 -13.79 5.05
CA SER A 283 -2.32 -13.10 5.12
C SER A 283 -3.54 -14.03 5.03
N LEU A 284 -3.39 -15.23 4.47
CA LEU A 284 -4.46 -16.23 4.40
C LEU A 284 -4.60 -17.04 5.70
N TRP A 285 -3.52 -17.15 6.47
CA TRP A 285 -3.48 -17.91 7.72
C TRP A 285 -3.66 -17.06 8.97
N LEU A 286 -3.25 -15.80 8.91
CA LEU A 286 -3.33 -14.92 10.06
C LEU A 286 -4.80 -14.58 10.38
N PRO A 287 -5.31 -14.90 11.58
CA PRO A 287 -6.66 -14.54 11.97
C PRO A 287 -6.78 -13.02 12.08
N SER A 288 -7.78 -12.44 11.45
CA SER A 288 -8.04 -11.01 11.51
C SER A 288 -9.43 -10.74 12.07
N PRO A 289 -9.55 -9.92 13.12
CA PRO A 289 -10.83 -9.49 13.65
C PRO A 289 -11.70 -8.84 12.57
N ARG A 290 -13.00 -9.07 12.62
CA ARG A 290 -13.96 -8.52 11.63
C ARG A 290 -13.88 -6.99 11.51
N LEU A 291 -13.56 -6.33 12.62
CA LEU A 291 -13.40 -4.88 12.66
C LEU A 291 -12.24 -4.42 11.77
N ILE A 292 -11.07 -5.06 11.86
CA ILE A 292 -9.87 -4.74 11.07
C ILE A 292 -10.07 -5.13 9.60
N LYS A 293 -10.73 -6.28 9.32
CA LYS A 293 -11.03 -6.66 7.93
C LYS A 293 -11.87 -5.62 7.19
N LYS A 294 -12.79 -4.94 7.90
CA LYS A 294 -13.71 -3.95 7.32
C LYS A 294 -13.16 -2.52 7.32
N ASN A 295 -12.19 -2.21 8.17
CA ASN A 295 -11.68 -0.86 8.39
C ASN A 295 -10.15 -0.87 8.31
N ASP A 296 -9.61 -0.13 7.34
CA ASP A 296 -8.18 0.01 7.15
C ASP A 296 -7.70 1.35 7.73
N VAL A 297 -7.41 1.34 9.02
CA VAL A 297 -6.90 2.53 9.74
C VAL A 297 -5.38 2.69 9.65
N SER A 298 -4.70 1.76 8.96
CA SER A 298 -3.23 1.75 8.89
C SER A 298 -2.64 3.02 8.29
N TYR A 299 -3.32 3.61 7.29
CA TYR A 299 -2.88 4.85 6.69
C TYR A 299 -2.98 6.04 7.65
N GLY A 300 -4.09 6.16 8.37
CA GLY A 300 -4.25 7.17 9.42
C GLY A 300 -3.18 7.02 10.52
N ILE A 301 -2.90 5.81 10.99
CA ILE A 301 -1.82 5.58 11.96
C ILE A 301 -0.48 6.02 11.39
N TYR A 302 -0.17 5.65 10.15
CA TYR A 302 1.09 6.00 9.50
C TYR A 302 1.33 7.52 9.45
N ILE A 303 0.31 8.30 9.04
CA ILE A 303 0.47 9.75 8.87
C ILE A 303 0.38 10.55 10.18
N TYR A 304 -0.29 10.03 11.22
CA TYR A 304 -0.47 10.76 12.50
C TYR A 304 0.48 10.32 13.61
N ALA A 305 1.14 9.15 13.49
CA ALA A 305 2.02 8.64 14.54
C ALA A 305 3.14 9.62 14.90
N PHE A 306 3.88 10.09 13.91
CA PHE A 306 5.02 10.99 14.13
C PHE A 306 4.60 12.32 14.81
N PRO A 307 3.62 13.08 14.30
CA PRO A 307 3.21 14.33 14.92
C PRO A 307 2.58 14.14 16.33
N VAL A 308 1.89 13.03 16.58
CA VAL A 308 1.42 12.68 17.94
C VAL A 308 2.61 12.42 18.86
N GLN A 309 3.60 11.66 18.42
CA GLN A 309 4.82 11.44 19.19
C GLN A 309 5.55 12.74 19.47
N GLN A 310 5.70 13.63 18.51
CA GLN A 310 6.30 14.96 18.71
C GLN A 310 5.52 15.79 19.75
N LEU A 311 4.19 15.78 19.68
CA LEU A 311 3.37 16.45 20.66
C LEU A 311 3.58 15.89 22.07
N LEU A 312 3.67 14.58 22.22
CA LEU A 312 3.96 13.92 23.50
C LEU A 312 5.37 14.25 24.01
N ALA A 313 6.35 14.31 23.11
CA ALA A 313 7.72 14.70 23.45
C ALA A 313 7.79 16.14 23.97
N LEU A 314 7.01 17.08 23.38
CA LEU A 314 6.87 18.43 23.91
C LEU A 314 6.43 18.49 25.37
N TYR A 315 5.63 17.53 25.83
CA TYR A 315 5.19 17.42 27.22
C TYR A 315 6.09 16.53 28.09
N GLY A 316 7.26 16.15 27.60
CA GLY A 316 8.25 15.39 28.37
C GLY A 316 7.92 13.91 28.54
N LEU A 317 6.92 13.37 27.81
CA LEU A 317 6.53 11.96 27.99
C LEU A 317 7.66 10.97 27.64
N HIS A 318 8.57 11.35 26.73
CA HIS A 318 9.74 10.56 26.35
C HIS A 318 10.72 10.33 27.53
N GLU A 319 10.73 11.21 28.53
CA GLU A 319 11.57 11.11 29.73
C GLU A 319 11.10 10.00 30.69
N HIS A 320 9.83 9.57 30.59
CA HIS A 320 9.26 8.49 31.41
C HIS A 320 9.58 7.08 30.89
N GLY A 321 10.49 6.97 29.94
CA GLY A 321 10.95 5.72 29.35
C GLY A 321 10.27 5.35 28.05
N LEU A 322 11.06 4.72 27.17
CA LEU A 322 10.69 4.41 25.79
C LEU A 322 9.41 3.56 25.67
N THR A 323 9.23 2.56 26.54
CA THR A 323 8.06 1.68 26.52
C THR A 323 6.76 2.45 26.81
N ALA A 324 6.76 3.28 27.85
CA ALA A 324 5.60 4.13 28.17
C ALA A 324 5.28 5.08 27.03
N TYR A 325 6.31 5.72 26.48
CA TYR A 325 6.20 6.61 25.34
C TYR A 325 5.56 5.92 24.12
N ILE A 326 6.05 4.73 23.72
CA ILE A 326 5.49 3.93 22.61
C ILE A 326 4.03 3.57 22.88
N CYS A 327 3.71 3.03 24.06
CA CYS A 327 2.36 2.56 24.36
C CYS A 327 1.34 3.71 24.34
N ILE A 328 1.66 4.84 24.98
CA ILE A 328 0.78 6.02 25.02
C ILE A 328 0.65 6.64 23.62
N ALA A 329 1.76 6.76 22.88
CA ALA A 329 1.74 7.25 21.52
C ALA A 329 0.88 6.37 20.60
N ALA A 330 0.99 5.04 20.72
CA ALA A 330 0.17 4.11 19.96
C ALA A 330 -1.32 4.34 20.25
N VAL A 331 -1.73 4.37 21.53
CA VAL A 331 -3.13 4.57 21.93
C VAL A 331 -3.66 5.93 21.41
N LEU A 332 -2.91 7.01 21.62
CA LEU A 332 -3.36 8.35 21.20
C LEU A 332 -3.38 8.52 19.70
N THR A 333 -2.50 7.86 18.96
CA THR A 333 -2.51 7.89 17.49
C THR A 333 -3.76 7.24 16.89
N PHE A 334 -4.37 6.26 17.56
CA PHE A 334 -5.63 5.67 17.09
C PHE A 334 -6.77 6.69 17.01
N ILE A 335 -6.77 7.74 17.85
CA ILE A 335 -7.83 8.74 17.86
C ILE A 335 -7.91 9.48 16.51
N PRO A 336 -6.88 10.22 16.05
CA PRO A 336 -6.91 10.88 14.75
C PRO A 336 -6.94 9.88 13.57
N ALA A 337 -6.36 8.69 13.71
CA ALA A 337 -6.39 7.67 12.66
C ALA A 337 -7.81 7.13 12.43
N VAL A 338 -8.56 6.82 13.46
CA VAL A 338 -9.96 6.38 13.36
C VAL A 338 -10.85 7.51 12.89
N ALA A 339 -10.65 8.74 13.38
CA ALA A 339 -11.36 9.92 12.90
C ALA A 339 -11.13 10.15 11.39
N SER A 340 -9.88 10.10 10.93
CA SER A 340 -9.53 10.18 9.50
C SER A 340 -10.24 9.10 8.68
N TRP A 341 -10.23 7.85 9.13
CA TRP A 341 -10.88 6.75 8.43
C TRP A 341 -12.40 6.95 8.32
N ILE A 342 -13.06 7.30 9.43
CA ILE A 342 -14.54 7.39 9.48
C ILE A 342 -15.03 8.64 8.75
N LEU A 343 -14.40 9.78 8.98
CA LEU A 343 -14.87 11.09 8.51
C LEU A 343 -14.41 11.42 7.10
N LEU A 344 -13.26 10.87 6.66
CA LEU A 344 -12.64 11.28 5.40
C LEU A 344 -12.42 10.11 4.43
N GLU A 345 -11.55 9.14 4.79
CA GLU A 345 -11.10 8.12 3.85
C GLU A 345 -12.26 7.23 3.37
N ARG A 346 -13.02 6.67 4.31
CA ARG A 346 -14.12 5.75 4.00
C ARG A 346 -15.25 6.41 3.19
N PRO A 347 -15.76 7.63 3.50
CA PRO A 347 -16.73 8.32 2.67
C PRO A 347 -16.23 8.60 1.25
N ILE A 348 -15.02 9.14 1.10
CA ILE A 348 -14.43 9.44 -0.21
C ILE A 348 -14.28 8.18 -1.06
N MET A 349 -13.71 7.11 -0.49
CA MET A 349 -13.56 5.84 -1.19
C MET A 349 -14.91 5.21 -1.59
N ARG A 350 -15.96 5.43 -0.81
CA ARG A 350 -17.32 4.98 -1.17
C ARG A 350 -17.91 5.81 -2.31
N ALA A 351 -17.73 7.14 -2.29
CA ALA A 351 -18.18 8.02 -3.36
C ALA A 351 -17.53 7.64 -4.71
N VAL A 352 -16.21 7.50 -4.73
CA VAL A 352 -15.45 7.12 -5.93
C VAL A 352 -15.86 5.75 -6.49
N ARG A 353 -16.14 4.76 -5.62
CA ARG A 353 -16.63 3.44 -6.06
C ARG A 353 -18.04 3.48 -6.66
N ARG A 354 -18.86 4.47 -6.33
CA ARG A 354 -20.22 4.61 -6.89
C ARG A 354 -20.19 5.26 -8.27
N THR A 355 -19.27 6.19 -8.50
CA THR A 355 -19.12 6.88 -9.80
C THR A 355 -18.45 6.00 -10.87
N GLY A 356 -17.54 5.11 -10.48
CA GLY A 356 -16.83 4.20 -11.40
C GLY A 356 -17.64 2.99 -11.90
N LYS A 357 -18.96 2.93 -11.70
CA LYS A 357 -19.83 1.87 -12.19
C LYS A 357 -20.43 2.16 -13.57
N THR A 358 -19.62 2.54 -14.55
CA THR A 358 -20.00 2.31 -15.93
C THR A 358 -19.46 0.94 -16.32
N PRO A 359 -20.30 -0.04 -16.72
CA PRO A 359 -19.79 -1.31 -17.22
C PRO A 359 -19.01 -0.99 -18.49
N ALA A 360 -17.70 -1.27 -18.51
CA ALA A 360 -17.02 -1.45 -19.76
C ALA A 360 -17.73 -2.63 -20.44
N THR A 361 -18.51 -2.36 -21.47
CA THR A 361 -18.95 -3.37 -22.43
C THR A 361 -17.69 -3.98 -23.02
N VAL A 362 -17.29 -5.11 -22.46
CA VAL A 362 -16.32 -5.99 -23.11
C VAL A 362 -17.00 -6.42 -24.40
N PRO A 363 -16.47 -6.08 -25.60
CA PRO A 363 -16.98 -6.69 -26.82
C PRO A 363 -16.85 -8.20 -26.64
N ALA A 364 -17.96 -8.90 -26.72
CA ALA A 364 -17.95 -10.35 -26.77
C ALA A 364 -17.02 -10.74 -27.93
N VAL A 365 -15.93 -11.42 -27.60
CA VAL A 365 -15.08 -12.08 -28.59
C VAL A 365 -16.01 -13.13 -29.21
N ALA A 366 -16.45 -12.84 -30.44
CA ALA A 366 -17.15 -13.81 -31.27
C ALA A 366 -16.25 -15.03 -31.39
N GLY A 367 -16.67 -16.15 -30.83
CA GLY A 367 -16.05 -17.44 -31.07
C GLY A 367 -16.15 -17.78 -32.57
N PRO A 368 -15.19 -18.50 -33.13
CA PRO A 368 -15.23 -18.92 -34.53
C PRO A 368 -16.13 -20.15 -34.66
N ASP A 369 -17.47 -19.96 -34.61
CA ASP A 369 -18.43 -20.98 -35.02
C ASP A 369 -19.83 -20.32 -35.15
N ALA A 370 -20.06 -19.69 -36.29
CA ALA A 370 -21.41 -19.40 -36.75
C ALA A 370 -21.38 -19.34 -38.26
N GLY A 371 -21.38 -20.49 -38.86
CA GLY A 371 -21.61 -20.64 -40.30
C GLY A 371 -22.20 -21.99 -40.58
N VAL A 372 -23.53 -22.08 -40.54
CA VAL A 372 -24.40 -22.87 -41.44
C VAL A 372 -25.85 -22.49 -41.13
N PRO A 373 -26.65 -21.96 -42.03
CA PRO A 373 -28.08 -21.81 -41.82
C PRO A 373 -28.76 -23.16 -42.04
N ALA A 374 -29.36 -23.72 -41.01
CA ALA A 374 -30.24 -24.89 -41.14
C ALA A 374 -31.58 -24.41 -41.74
N GLN A 375 -31.94 -25.02 -42.85
CA GLN A 375 -33.26 -24.94 -43.51
C GLN A 375 -34.35 -25.37 -42.57
N ALA A 376 -35.46 -24.67 -42.62
CA ALA A 376 -36.73 -25.03 -42.01
C ALA A 376 -37.23 -26.41 -42.53
N ALA A 377 -37.47 -27.30 -41.60
CA ALA A 377 -38.31 -28.49 -41.86
C ALA A 377 -39.46 -28.45 -40.85
N ASP A 378 -40.65 -28.15 -41.39
CA ASP A 378 -41.94 -28.38 -40.79
C ASP A 378 -42.07 -29.84 -40.36
N SER A 379 -42.39 -30.10 -39.12
CA SER A 379 -43.05 -31.33 -38.73
C SER A 379 -43.86 -31.08 -37.46
N ASN A 380 -45.16 -30.92 -37.66
CA ASN A 380 -46.22 -31.14 -36.66
C ASN A 380 -46.07 -32.55 -36.05
N VAL A 381 -45.70 -32.63 -34.81
CA VAL A 381 -45.89 -33.85 -34.02
C VAL A 381 -46.87 -33.54 -32.89
N VAL A 382 -48.11 -33.98 -33.07
CA VAL A 382 -49.14 -34.01 -32.04
C VAL A 382 -48.75 -35.12 -31.04
N GLY A 383 -48.57 -34.77 -29.79
CA GLY A 383 -48.34 -35.73 -28.70
C GLY A 383 -49.67 -36.43 -28.34
N VAL A 384 -49.65 -37.75 -28.36
CA VAL A 384 -50.77 -38.62 -27.93
C VAL A 384 -50.33 -39.41 -26.70
N THR A 385 -51.29 -39.65 -25.77
CA THR A 385 -51.09 -40.54 -24.63
C THR A 385 -51.04 -42.02 -25.07
N PRO A 386 -50.54 -42.94 -24.23
CA PRO A 386 -50.40 -44.35 -24.61
C PRO A 386 -51.71 -45.07 -24.99
N ASP A 387 -52.85 -44.45 -24.77
CA ASP A 387 -54.19 -44.98 -25.12
C ASP A 387 -54.78 -44.29 -26.39
N GLY A 388 -54.07 -43.43 -27.07
CA GLY A 388 -54.46 -42.85 -28.35
C GLY A 388 -55.35 -41.61 -28.30
N SER A 389 -55.56 -40.96 -27.12
CA SER A 389 -56.42 -39.78 -26.99
C SER A 389 -55.66 -38.50 -26.93
N PRO A 390 -56.08 -37.33 -27.47
CA PRO A 390 -55.39 -36.05 -27.45
C PRO A 390 -55.47 -35.37 -26.07
N LEU A 391 -54.40 -34.75 -25.66
CA LEU A 391 -54.32 -33.99 -24.41
C LEU A 391 -55.10 -32.66 -24.47
N PRO A 392 -55.87 -32.29 -23.39
CA PRO A 392 -56.63 -31.04 -23.36
C PRO A 392 -55.69 -29.81 -23.24
N ALA A 393 -56.10 -28.69 -23.88
CA ALA A 393 -55.40 -27.41 -23.85
C ALA A 393 -55.42 -26.80 -22.42
N PRO A 394 -54.34 -26.13 -22.00
CA PRO A 394 -54.33 -25.42 -20.71
C PRO A 394 -55.19 -24.15 -20.77
N ASN A 395 -55.93 -23.92 -19.67
CA ASN A 395 -56.63 -22.66 -19.40
C ASN A 395 -55.66 -21.52 -19.09
#